data_6cf87994ac17173dc70e9c69c68b8507
#
_entry.id   6cf87994ac17173dc70e9c69c68b8507
#
_cell.length_a   1.000
_cell.length_b   1.000
_cell.length_c   1.000
_cell.angle_alpha   90.00
_cell.angle_beta   90.00
_cell.angle_gamma   90.00
#
_symmetry.space_group_name_H-M   'P 1'
#
loop_
_entity.id
_entity.type
_entity.pdbx_description
1 polymer ?
#
loop_
_entity_poly.entity_id
_entity_poly.type
_entity_poly.pdbx_seq_one_letter_code
_entity_poly.pdbx_strand_id
1 'polypeptide(L)'
;MALHHGEKCTLCTKGSAVHDQRCHLRQGFAFFVSLCMLLTAVTHGLAADILASNKHPLAFGPGQTIIDLKKMVWEPLTGEGIPPGAKIATLRGDLAKGGGELLVYLPPHYTFPNHSHTSEELYVWIQGNFTYIADDGTATPLSGTTYISLPPNVPHALRCGKRACVFYVRYTGPFDYTIHPMPARKK
;
A
#
# COMPACT_ATOMS: atom_id res chain seq x y z
N MET A 1 -40.10 3.94 -46.81
CA MET A 1 -39.48 2.92 -47.66
C MET A 1 -39.04 1.80 -46.72
N ALA A 2 -39.92 0.80 -46.46
CA ALA A 2 -40.09 -0.46 -47.20
C ALA A 2 -38.87 -1.34 -46.97
N LEU A 3 -38.92 -2.60 -46.51
CA LEU A 3 -39.87 -3.67 -46.37
C LEU A 3 -39.12 -4.86 -45.72
N HIS A 4 -39.77 -5.61 -44.79
CA HIS A 4 -40.16 -7.03 -44.92
C HIS A 4 -39.02 -8.05 -45.04
N HIS A 5 -39.00 -9.12 -44.25
CA HIS A 5 -39.75 -10.37 -44.16
C HIS A 5 -39.16 -11.13 -42.93
N GLY A 6 -39.80 -11.78 -42.07
CA GLY A 6 -41.06 -12.54 -42.06
C GLY A 6 -40.90 -13.97 -42.58
N GLU A 7 -40.63 -14.96 -41.69
CA GLU A 7 -41.05 -16.32 -41.96
C GLU A 7 -41.35 -17.11 -40.69
N LYS A 8 -42.59 -17.48 -40.67
CA LYS A 8 -43.21 -18.47 -39.78
C LYS A 8 -42.89 -19.85 -40.32
N CYS A 9 -42.65 -20.80 -39.51
CA CYS A 9 -42.90 -22.17 -39.83
C CYS A 9 -43.73 -22.86 -38.77
N THR A 10 -44.79 -23.42 -39.26
CA THR A 10 -45.96 -23.98 -38.60
C THR A 10 -45.88 -25.49 -38.67
N LEU A 11 -46.44 -26.16 -37.63
CA LEU A 11 -47.05 -27.49 -37.60
C LEU A 11 -46.22 -28.77 -37.87
N CYS A 12 -46.25 -29.66 -36.92
CA CYS A 12 -47.02 -30.90 -36.97
C CYS A 12 -46.87 -31.70 -35.66
N THR A 13 -47.91 -31.86 -34.96
CA THR A 13 -48.83 -32.94 -34.61
C THR A 13 -48.23 -34.27 -34.14
N LYS A 14 -48.84 -34.66 -33.01
CA LYS A 14 -49.24 -35.98 -32.52
C LYS A 14 -48.28 -37.15 -32.38
N GLY A 15 -48.19 -37.59 -31.12
CA GLY A 15 -48.13 -39.01 -30.90
C GLY A 15 -47.54 -39.43 -29.60
N SER A 16 -48.39 -39.73 -28.64
CA SER A 16 -48.30 -40.81 -27.63
C SER A 16 -47.08 -40.95 -26.72
N ALA A 17 -47.37 -40.74 -25.47
CA ALA A 17 -47.10 -41.60 -24.32
C ALA A 17 -45.66 -41.93 -23.95
N VAL A 18 -45.47 -41.69 -22.70
CA VAL A 18 -44.78 -42.55 -21.70
C VAL A 18 -43.58 -41.97 -21.02
N HIS A 19 -43.78 -41.91 -19.73
CA HIS A 19 -42.86 -41.99 -18.61
C HIS A 19 -41.93 -40.81 -18.27
N ASP A 20 -42.40 -40.08 -17.35
CA ASP A 20 -41.81 -39.83 -16.03
C ASP A 20 -40.32 -40.21 -15.88
N GLN A 21 -39.48 -39.21 -16.04
CA GLN A 21 -38.17 -39.10 -15.39
C GLN A 21 -37.83 -37.61 -15.23
N ARG A 22 -38.63 -36.92 -14.41
CA ARG A 22 -38.21 -35.66 -13.86
C ARG A 22 -38.03 -35.85 -12.37
N CYS A 23 -36.84 -36.14 -11.96
CA CYS A 23 -36.32 -35.83 -10.64
C CYS A 23 -34.90 -36.43 -10.55
N HIS A 24 -33.88 -35.69 -10.85
CA HIS A 24 -32.55 -35.88 -10.31
C HIS A 24 -31.48 -34.97 -10.95
N LEU A 25 -31.89 -33.75 -11.36
CA LEU A 25 -30.84 -32.81 -11.83
C LEU A 25 -31.00 -31.41 -11.25
N ARG A 26 -31.27 -31.31 -9.94
CA ARG A 26 -31.31 -30.02 -9.24
C ARG A 26 -30.52 -29.96 -7.93
N GLN A 27 -29.75 -30.98 -7.60
CA GLN A 27 -28.93 -30.96 -6.37
C GLN A 27 -27.42 -30.90 -6.60
N GLY A 28 -26.96 -30.83 -7.86
CA GLY A 28 -25.50 -30.79 -8.16
C GLY A 28 -24.90 -29.41 -8.36
N PHE A 29 -25.70 -28.35 -8.47
CA PHE A 29 -25.16 -27.00 -8.79
C PHE A 29 -24.98 -26.06 -7.57
N ALA A 30 -25.48 -26.43 -6.41
CA ALA A 30 -25.38 -25.59 -5.21
C ALA A 30 -24.09 -25.78 -4.39
N PHE A 31 -23.34 -26.85 -4.64
CA PHE A 31 -22.11 -27.14 -3.86
C PHE A 31 -20.82 -26.61 -4.51
N PHE A 32 -20.83 -26.22 -5.78
CA PHE A 32 -19.61 -25.69 -6.43
C PHE A 32 -19.43 -24.19 -6.35
N VAL A 33 -20.47 -23.42 -6.01
CA VAL A 33 -20.38 -21.97 -5.88
C VAL A 33 -19.90 -21.56 -4.47
N SER A 34 -20.03 -22.44 -3.48
CA SER A 34 -19.62 -22.12 -2.07
C SER A 34 -18.15 -22.37 -1.78
N LEU A 35 -17.42 -23.05 -2.65
CA LEU A 35 -15.99 -23.34 -2.41
C LEU A 35 -15.04 -22.34 -3.12
N CYS A 36 -15.55 -21.53 -4.02
CA CYS A 36 -14.73 -20.47 -4.66
C CYS A 36 -14.69 -19.13 -3.92
N MET A 37 -15.51 -18.95 -2.86
CA MET A 37 -15.51 -17.71 -2.06
C MET A 37 -14.58 -17.73 -0.84
N LEU A 38 -13.82 -18.80 -0.63
CA LEU A 38 -12.95 -18.95 0.54
C LEU A 38 -11.45 -18.79 0.25
N LEU A 39 -11.08 -18.37 -0.95
CA LEU A 39 -9.66 -18.25 -1.35
C LEU A 39 -9.19 -16.84 -1.70
N THR A 40 -9.95 -15.79 -1.33
CA THR A 40 -9.49 -14.40 -1.55
C THR A 40 -9.23 -13.62 -0.27
N ALA A 41 -8.95 -14.28 0.84
CA ALA A 41 -8.67 -13.62 2.11
C ALA A 41 -7.27 -13.97 2.62
N VAL A 42 -6.25 -13.84 1.80
CA VAL A 42 -4.86 -13.85 2.32
C VAL A 42 -3.99 -13.01 1.40
N THR A 43 -3.69 -11.79 1.77
CA THR A 43 -2.39 -11.13 1.61
C THR A 43 -2.39 -9.65 2.02
N HIS A 44 -3.13 -9.25 3.05
CA HIS A 44 -3.02 -7.87 3.58
C HIS A 44 -2.44 -7.82 5.01
N GLY A 45 -1.80 -8.90 5.48
CA GLY A 45 -1.38 -9.02 6.88
C GLY A 45 -0.01 -8.43 7.24
N LEU A 46 0.88 -8.19 6.29
CA LEU A 46 2.28 -7.89 6.62
C LEU A 46 2.60 -6.41 6.85
N ALA A 47 1.81 -5.49 6.31
CA ALA A 47 2.03 -4.07 6.56
C ALA A 47 1.45 -3.60 7.90
N ALA A 48 0.43 -4.26 8.42
CA ALA A 48 -0.22 -3.88 9.67
C ALA A 48 0.67 -4.12 10.91
N ASP A 49 1.51 -5.15 10.90
CA ASP A 49 2.38 -5.47 12.03
C ASP A 49 3.55 -4.48 12.22
N ILE A 50 3.94 -3.77 11.14
CA ILE A 50 4.98 -2.74 11.20
C ILE A 50 4.48 -1.49 11.93
N LEU A 51 3.18 -1.27 11.94
CA LEU A 51 2.54 -0.05 12.44
C LEU A 51 1.68 -0.32 13.69
N ALA A 52 1.96 -1.38 14.42
CA ALA A 52 1.11 -1.91 15.50
C ALA A 52 0.89 -0.97 16.70
N SER A 53 1.45 0.22 16.71
CA SER A 53 1.24 1.18 17.75
C SER A 53 0.60 2.46 17.24
N ASN A 54 -0.71 2.46 17.14
CA ASN A 54 -1.52 3.66 16.92
C ASN A 54 -1.59 4.53 18.20
N LYS A 55 -0.46 4.94 18.72
CA LYS A 55 -0.44 5.97 19.75
C LYS A 55 -0.70 7.32 19.10
N HIS A 56 -1.98 7.66 19.07
CA HIS A 56 -2.43 8.91 18.47
C HIS A 56 -1.87 10.11 19.22
N PRO A 57 -1.48 11.16 18.53
CA PRO A 57 -1.12 12.41 19.13
C PRO A 57 -2.31 13.01 19.91
N LEU A 58 -2.01 13.84 20.91
CA LEU A 58 -3.01 14.53 21.67
C LEU A 58 -3.89 15.39 20.76
N ALA A 59 -5.20 15.15 20.75
CA ALA A 59 -6.17 15.97 20.06
C ALA A 59 -6.67 17.09 21.01
N PHE A 60 -6.64 18.33 20.54
CA PHE A 60 -7.10 19.51 21.28
C PHE A 60 -8.40 20.04 20.67
N GLY A 61 -9.50 19.33 20.86
CA GLY A 61 -10.79 19.72 20.32
C GLY A 61 -11.12 19.16 18.94
N PRO A 62 -12.33 19.38 18.43
CA PRO A 62 -12.77 18.81 17.16
C PRO A 62 -11.91 19.27 16.00
N GLY A 63 -11.29 18.32 15.28
CA GLY A 63 -10.50 18.58 14.08
C GLY A 63 -9.14 19.26 14.31
N GLN A 64 -8.75 19.52 15.56
CA GLN A 64 -7.46 20.11 15.88
C GLN A 64 -6.50 19.06 16.43
N THR A 65 -5.25 19.10 15.94
CA THR A 65 -4.16 18.26 16.43
C THR A 65 -2.93 19.12 16.68
N ILE A 66 -2.47 19.15 17.93
CA ILE A 66 -1.26 19.87 18.33
C ILE A 66 -0.31 18.85 18.93
N ILE A 67 0.89 18.75 18.38
CA ILE A 67 1.90 17.78 18.78
C ILE A 67 3.18 18.51 19.14
N ASP A 68 3.65 18.31 20.36
CA ASP A 68 5.00 18.70 20.74
C ASP A 68 5.97 17.63 20.22
N LEU A 69 6.67 17.92 19.14
CA LEU A 69 7.59 16.98 18.50
C LEU A 69 8.73 16.51 19.42
N LYS A 70 9.02 17.25 20.50
CA LYS A 70 10.02 16.83 21.51
C LYS A 70 9.49 15.72 22.42
N LYS A 71 8.17 15.56 22.50
CA LYS A 71 7.49 14.56 23.33
C LYS A 71 6.97 13.38 22.54
N MET A 72 7.34 13.26 21.27
CA MET A 72 6.92 12.15 20.43
C MET A 72 7.38 10.80 20.97
N VAL A 73 6.49 9.83 20.92
CA VAL A 73 6.84 8.44 21.18
C VAL A 73 7.34 7.82 19.88
N TRP A 74 8.62 7.50 19.86
CA TRP A 74 9.27 6.86 18.73
C TRP A 74 9.20 5.35 18.87
N GLU A 75 8.79 4.68 17.81
CA GLU A 75 8.71 3.24 17.74
C GLU A 75 9.69 2.70 16.71
N PRO A 76 10.28 1.52 16.91
CA PRO A 76 11.13 0.91 15.91
C PRO A 76 10.36 0.71 14.61
N LEU A 77 10.93 1.12 13.49
CA LEU A 77 10.45 0.74 12.18
C LEU A 77 11.07 -0.61 11.83
N THR A 78 10.25 -1.65 11.84
CA THR A 78 10.66 -3.02 11.56
C THR A 78 9.88 -3.58 10.38
N GLY A 79 10.51 -4.45 9.60
CA GLY A 79 9.88 -5.11 8.48
C GLY A 79 10.89 -5.91 7.67
N GLU A 80 10.40 -6.72 6.76
CA GLU A 80 11.25 -7.50 5.88
C GLU A 80 12.16 -6.59 5.04
N GLY A 81 13.45 -6.88 5.04
CA GLY A 81 14.45 -6.09 4.31
C GLY A 81 14.80 -4.74 4.92
N ILE A 82 14.15 -4.31 6.02
CA ILE A 82 14.46 -3.05 6.71
C ILE A 82 15.53 -3.28 7.79
N PRO A 83 16.72 -2.67 7.67
CA PRO A 83 17.75 -2.79 8.69
C PRO A 83 17.30 -2.17 10.03
N PRO A 84 17.78 -2.68 11.17
CA PRO A 84 17.43 -2.12 12.47
C PRO A 84 17.98 -0.70 12.66
N GLY A 85 17.27 0.12 13.45
CA GLY A 85 17.70 1.46 13.84
C GLY A 85 16.79 2.59 13.37
N ALA A 86 16.05 2.42 12.28
CA ALA A 86 15.02 3.38 11.89
C ALA A 86 13.86 3.39 12.90
N LYS A 87 13.23 4.55 13.07
CA LYS A 87 12.08 4.73 13.96
C LYS A 87 11.03 5.58 13.28
N ILE A 88 9.78 5.38 13.68
CA ILE A 88 8.64 6.19 13.25
C ILE A 88 7.87 6.76 14.43
N ALA A 89 7.15 7.84 14.17
CA ALA A 89 6.19 8.40 15.10
C ALA A 89 4.96 8.89 14.32
N THR A 90 3.82 8.24 14.52
CA THR A 90 2.58 8.58 13.80
C THR A 90 2.03 9.92 14.30
N LEU A 91 1.74 10.80 13.37
CA LEU A 91 1.14 12.11 13.62
C LEU A 91 -0.37 12.07 13.43
N ARG A 92 -0.85 11.48 12.35
CA ARG A 92 -2.28 11.42 12.00
C ARG A 92 -2.57 10.32 11.00
N GLY A 93 -3.81 9.85 11.01
CA GLY A 93 -4.33 8.88 10.04
C GLY A 93 -4.19 7.45 10.50
N ASP A 94 -4.62 6.56 9.63
CA ASP A 94 -4.51 5.11 9.79
C ASP A 94 -3.80 4.57 8.55
N LEU A 95 -2.52 4.35 8.69
CA LEU A 95 -1.65 3.91 7.59
C LEU A 95 -2.06 2.55 7.00
N ALA A 96 -2.78 1.74 7.76
CA ALA A 96 -3.27 0.46 7.27
C ALA A 96 -4.52 0.59 6.38
N LYS A 97 -5.28 1.69 6.50
CA LYS A 97 -6.60 1.81 5.86
C LYS A 97 -6.70 2.90 4.79
N GLY A 98 -6.04 4.01 4.98
CA GLY A 98 -6.31 5.14 4.10
C GLY A 98 -5.18 6.15 3.99
N GLY A 99 -4.01 5.77 4.40
CA GLY A 99 -2.86 6.68 4.43
C GLY A 99 -2.78 7.48 5.73
N GLY A 100 -1.71 8.23 5.85
CA GLY A 100 -1.45 8.99 7.08
C GLY A 100 -0.18 9.82 7.02
N GLU A 101 0.13 10.39 8.14
CA GLU A 101 1.23 11.30 8.35
C GLU A 101 2.10 10.81 9.50
N LEU A 102 3.39 10.81 9.31
CA LEU A 102 4.35 10.34 10.31
C LEU A 102 5.66 11.13 10.25
N LEU A 103 6.44 11.02 11.31
CA LEU A 103 7.85 11.35 11.29
C LEU A 103 8.67 10.07 11.18
N VAL A 104 9.74 10.13 10.41
CA VAL A 104 10.75 9.07 10.33
C VAL A 104 12.05 9.60 10.90
N TYR A 105 12.69 8.78 11.71
CA TYR A 105 14.05 8.99 12.22
C TYR A 105 14.96 7.92 11.63
N LEU A 106 16.05 8.36 11.04
CA LEU A 106 17.14 7.48 10.60
C LEU A 106 18.43 7.83 11.39
N PRO A 107 19.12 6.86 11.98
CA PRO A 107 20.39 7.13 12.65
C PRO A 107 21.47 7.57 11.65
N PRO A 108 22.61 8.12 12.13
CA PRO A 108 23.74 8.48 11.27
C PRO A 108 24.16 7.31 10.38
N HIS A 109 24.46 7.61 9.12
CA HIS A 109 24.91 6.65 8.08
C HIS A 109 23.91 5.55 7.72
N TYR A 110 22.70 5.59 8.23
CA TYR A 110 21.67 4.62 7.91
C TYR A 110 21.32 4.68 6.42
N THR A 111 21.23 3.52 5.80
CA THR A 111 20.68 3.40 4.43
C THR A 111 19.33 2.73 4.51
N PHE A 112 18.30 3.49 4.19
CA PHE A 112 16.98 2.91 3.95
C PHE A 112 17.01 2.21 2.59
N PRO A 113 16.61 0.94 2.52
CA PRO A 113 16.77 0.12 1.30
C PRO A 113 16.03 0.69 0.10
N ASN A 114 16.38 0.24 -1.09
CA ASN A 114 15.63 0.57 -2.30
C ASN A 114 14.24 -0.04 -2.21
N HIS A 115 13.21 0.77 -2.32
CA HIS A 115 11.83 0.36 -2.16
C HIS A 115 10.88 1.27 -2.94
N SER A 116 9.66 0.81 -3.13
CA SER A 116 8.56 1.59 -3.70
C SER A 116 7.28 1.35 -2.94
N HIS A 117 6.30 2.26 -3.10
CA HIS A 117 4.96 2.19 -2.53
C HIS A 117 3.91 2.18 -3.64
N THR A 118 2.75 1.58 -3.41
CA THR A 118 1.63 1.64 -4.38
C THR A 118 0.86 2.96 -4.31
N SER A 119 1.06 3.76 -3.28
CA SER A 119 0.51 5.11 -3.13
C SER A 119 1.58 6.19 -3.32
N GLU A 120 1.13 7.41 -3.60
CA GLU A 120 2.01 8.58 -3.61
C GLU A 120 2.60 8.80 -2.22
N GLU A 121 3.87 9.13 -2.20
CA GLU A 121 4.63 9.45 -1.00
C GLU A 121 5.23 10.84 -1.09
N LEU A 122 5.12 11.59 -0.01
CA LEU A 122 5.64 12.94 0.10
C LEU A 122 6.54 13.06 1.32
N TYR A 123 7.74 13.62 1.13
CA TYR A 123 8.66 13.94 2.21
C TYR A 123 8.81 15.45 2.39
N VAL A 124 8.90 15.87 3.65
CA VAL A 124 9.47 17.17 4.03
C VAL A 124 10.62 16.91 4.99
N TRP A 125 11.83 17.14 4.52
CA TRP A 125 13.04 16.92 5.31
C TRP A 125 13.19 18.00 6.35
N ILE A 126 13.36 17.62 7.62
CA ILE A 126 13.41 18.54 8.76
C ILE A 126 14.85 18.68 9.27
N GLN A 127 15.59 17.57 9.34
CA GLN A 127 16.92 17.55 9.94
C GLN A 127 17.83 16.55 9.23
N GLY A 128 19.12 16.89 9.19
CA GLY A 128 20.18 16.05 8.66
C GLY A 128 20.38 16.23 7.16
N ASN A 129 21.57 15.87 6.68
CA ASN A 129 21.88 15.76 5.26
C ASN A 129 21.70 14.33 4.82
N PHE A 130 21.26 14.12 3.59
CA PHE A 130 21.01 12.79 3.07
C PHE A 130 21.36 12.71 1.59
N THR A 131 21.41 11.49 1.08
CA THR A 131 21.52 11.21 -0.35
C THR A 131 20.26 10.48 -0.80
N TYR A 132 19.56 11.05 -1.75
CA TYR A 132 18.52 10.36 -2.50
C TYR A 132 19.17 9.50 -3.57
N ILE A 133 18.75 8.25 -3.70
CA ILE A 133 19.26 7.31 -4.69
C ILE A 133 18.08 6.85 -5.54
N ALA A 134 18.10 7.25 -6.81
CA ALA A 134 17.08 6.85 -7.78
C ALA A 134 17.30 5.41 -8.25
N ASP A 135 16.27 4.81 -8.85
CA ASP A 135 16.30 3.44 -9.36
C ASP A 135 17.42 3.18 -10.38
N ASP A 136 17.78 4.20 -11.13
CA ASP A 136 18.88 4.14 -12.10
C ASP A 136 20.29 4.24 -11.48
N GLY A 137 20.40 4.31 -10.14
CA GLY A 137 21.66 4.44 -9.41
C GLY A 137 22.20 5.87 -9.31
N THR A 138 21.49 6.86 -9.84
CA THR A 138 21.84 8.27 -9.65
C THR A 138 21.70 8.65 -8.18
N ALA A 139 22.79 9.13 -7.58
CA ALA A 139 22.84 9.51 -6.19
C ALA A 139 22.95 11.02 -6.05
N THR A 140 21.91 11.65 -5.53
CA THR A 140 21.82 13.11 -5.36
C THR A 140 21.97 13.48 -3.90
N PRO A 141 23.08 14.11 -3.49
CA PRO A 141 23.24 14.61 -2.13
C PRO A 141 22.34 15.84 -1.93
N LEU A 142 21.59 15.84 -0.84
CA LEU A 142 20.63 16.89 -0.47
C LEU A 142 20.90 17.35 0.98
N SER A 143 20.67 18.61 1.23
CA SER A 143 20.72 19.19 2.58
C SER A 143 19.33 19.15 3.24
N GLY A 144 19.29 19.38 4.55
CA GLY A 144 18.03 19.57 5.28
C GLY A 144 17.15 20.66 4.65
N THR A 145 15.82 20.58 4.88
CA THR A 145 14.81 21.47 4.29
C THR A 145 14.58 21.17 2.80
N THR A 146 14.37 19.94 2.48
CA THR A 146 14.07 19.46 1.12
C THR A 146 12.64 18.90 1.07
N TYR A 147 11.94 19.22 -0.01
CA TYR A 147 10.65 18.60 -0.36
C TYR A 147 10.86 17.58 -1.47
N ILE A 148 10.25 16.41 -1.32
CA ILE A 148 10.25 15.35 -2.34
C ILE A 148 8.82 14.83 -2.47
N SER A 149 8.34 14.70 -3.71
CA SER A 149 7.09 13.99 -4.02
C SER A 149 7.41 12.86 -4.97
N LEU A 150 6.98 11.67 -4.62
CA LEU A 150 7.21 10.44 -5.35
C LEU A 150 5.86 9.88 -5.82
N PRO A 151 5.66 9.75 -7.14
CA PRO A 151 4.50 9.03 -7.66
C PRO A 151 4.50 7.56 -7.21
N PRO A 152 3.34 6.88 -7.27
CA PRO A 152 3.26 5.45 -7.02
C PRO A 152 4.28 4.64 -7.84
N ASN A 153 4.79 3.59 -7.22
CA ASN A 153 5.68 2.60 -7.84
C ASN A 153 7.04 3.13 -8.33
N VAL A 154 7.52 4.24 -7.78
CA VAL A 154 8.87 4.76 -8.07
C VAL A 154 9.86 4.19 -7.07
N PRO A 155 10.80 3.30 -7.49
CA PRO A 155 11.81 2.77 -6.60
C PRO A 155 12.82 3.83 -6.20
N HIS A 156 13.16 3.86 -4.93
CA HIS A 156 14.12 4.82 -4.39
C HIS A 156 14.74 4.32 -3.08
N ALA A 157 15.91 4.85 -2.77
CA ALA A 157 16.61 4.63 -1.51
C ALA A 157 17.09 5.95 -0.90
N LEU A 158 17.25 5.95 0.41
CA LEU A 158 17.72 7.11 1.16
C LEU A 158 18.95 6.72 1.98
N ARG A 159 19.98 7.54 1.96
CA ARG A 159 21.13 7.37 2.84
C ARG A 159 21.32 8.59 3.72
N CYS A 160 21.18 8.42 5.03
CA CYS A 160 21.45 9.48 6.00
C CYS A 160 22.96 9.78 6.07
N GLY A 161 23.31 11.03 6.27
CA GLY A 161 24.67 11.50 6.37
C GLY A 161 25.29 11.23 7.75
N LYS A 162 26.28 12.07 8.13
CA LYS A 162 27.01 11.95 9.40
C LYS A 162 26.17 12.24 10.65
N ARG A 163 25.04 12.92 10.50
CA ARG A 163 24.10 13.26 11.56
C ARG A 163 22.79 12.51 11.32
N ALA A 164 22.05 12.24 12.37
CA ALA A 164 20.73 11.65 12.26
C ALA A 164 19.82 12.49 11.35
N CYS A 165 18.95 11.82 10.64
CA CYS A 165 17.96 12.43 9.78
C CYS A 165 16.57 12.31 10.40
N VAL A 166 15.78 13.38 10.28
CA VAL A 166 14.38 13.40 10.65
C VAL A 166 13.60 14.04 9.51
N PHE A 167 12.53 13.40 9.09
CA PHE A 167 11.67 13.94 8.04
C PHE A 167 10.21 13.53 8.27
N TYR A 168 9.33 14.41 7.82
CA TYR A 168 7.90 14.16 7.74
C TYR A 168 7.61 13.38 6.48
N VAL A 169 6.69 12.43 6.60
CA VAL A 169 6.18 11.63 5.47
C VAL A 169 4.67 11.66 5.47
N ARG A 170 4.10 11.76 4.29
CA ARG A 170 2.67 11.59 4.04
C ARG A 170 2.46 10.58 2.94
N TYR A 171 1.58 9.60 3.21
CA TYR A 171 1.05 8.66 2.22
C TYR A 171 -0.38 9.05 1.87
N THR A 172 -0.72 9.02 0.58
CA THR A 172 -2.09 9.32 0.10
C THR A 172 -3.03 8.13 0.13
N GLY A 173 -2.49 6.92 0.30
CA GLY A 173 -3.22 5.65 0.41
C GLY A 173 -2.67 4.78 1.53
N PRO A 174 -3.17 3.55 1.66
CA PRO A 174 -2.63 2.58 2.62
C PRO A 174 -1.13 2.43 2.46
N PHE A 175 -0.45 2.26 3.60
CA PHE A 175 0.99 2.03 3.59
C PHE A 175 1.28 0.59 3.18
N ASP A 176 2.11 0.46 2.18
CA ASP A 176 2.75 -0.77 1.76
C ASP A 176 4.18 -0.46 1.33
N TYR A 177 4.97 -1.47 1.10
CA TYR A 177 6.27 -1.31 0.43
C TYR A 177 6.71 -2.59 -0.25
N THR A 178 7.45 -2.42 -1.33
CA THR A 178 8.15 -3.50 -2.03
C THR A 178 9.64 -3.21 -2.03
N ILE A 179 10.44 -4.14 -1.51
CA ILE A 179 11.91 -4.02 -1.53
C ILE A 179 12.43 -4.40 -2.91
N HIS A 180 13.33 -3.58 -3.41
CA HIS A 180 14.05 -3.80 -4.67
C HIS A 180 15.55 -3.98 -4.42
N PRO A 181 16.29 -4.63 -5.33
CA PRO A 181 17.74 -4.63 -5.29
C PRO A 181 18.28 -3.20 -5.28
N MET A 182 19.36 -2.96 -4.53
CA MET A 182 20.04 -1.65 -4.61
C MET A 182 20.60 -1.46 -6.02
N PRO A 183 20.34 -0.30 -6.65
CA PRO A 183 20.84 -0.03 -7.98
C PRO A 183 22.36 0.06 -7.99
N ALA A 184 22.98 -0.35 -9.11
CA ALA A 184 24.40 -0.16 -9.31
C ALA A 184 24.75 1.34 -9.31
N ARG A 185 25.79 1.70 -8.57
CA ARG A 185 26.21 3.10 -8.50
C ARG A 185 26.67 3.61 -9.88
N LYS A 186 26.03 4.63 -10.39
CA LYS A 186 26.56 5.36 -11.53
C LYS A 186 27.87 6.06 -11.16
N LYS A 187 28.88 5.87 -11.99
CA LYS A 187 30.18 6.56 -11.85
C LYS A 187 30.10 8.00 -12.36
#